data_c12f90ff99dbeda21b6ce2296f39249c
#
_entry.id   c12f90ff99dbeda21b6ce2296f39249c
#
_cell.length_a   1.000
_cell.length_b   1.000
_cell.length_c   1.000
_cell.angle_alpha   90.00
_cell.angle_beta   90.00
_cell.angle_gamma   90.00
#
_symmetry.space_group_name_H-M   'P 1'
#
loop_
_entity.id
_entity.type
_entity.pdbx_description
1 polymer ?
#
loop_
_entity_poly.entity_id
_entity_poly.type
_entity_poly.pdbx_seq_one_letter_code
_entity_poly.pdbx_strand_id
1 'polypeptide(L)'
;MWLCYTPFYLELYMGQFSFVQGALVLIMLLAAASAPWGARYDLPWVASVLWKQNTALFAPLMARLGRWRALGILTGLVAFTALPYFALVPGSAPAFLRNLESGSPWFQLGNLGFRQLVFDAMWSAGDVLGFEIPTSWYTAAQTAVVILFLALPLALTVLDPRPNVVYHLSLWMSTYFLIYHHVWEHHYVMILPVLVVLAMRERSPWWWVIYALLALPTPFYLIDPQGQVAVLDAMRWTPIRPLWQDLAYHASKALPVLALYCLLAWRIARPIVARWRARQFYLWPLALGSDVGSPGSRRSLSRGSVAARRSRGAQ
;
A
#
# COMPACT_ATOMS: atom_id res chain seq x y z
N MET A 1 -8.92 -9.95 -17.08
CA MET A 1 -8.37 -10.04 -15.72
C MET A 1 -9.44 -10.25 -14.66
N TRP A 2 -10.52 -9.46 -14.57
CA TRP A 2 -11.56 -9.62 -13.52
C TRP A 2 -12.17 -11.02 -13.49
N LEU A 3 -12.58 -11.56 -14.64
CA LEU A 3 -13.25 -12.87 -14.76
C LEU A 3 -12.37 -14.07 -14.42
N CYS A 4 -11.06 -13.90 -14.32
CA CYS A 4 -10.10 -14.96 -13.97
C CYS A 4 -9.48 -14.72 -12.59
N TYR A 5 -10.18 -13.97 -11.70
CA TYR A 5 -9.65 -13.57 -10.41
C TYR A 5 -10.51 -14.15 -9.29
N THR A 6 -10.04 -15.21 -8.66
CA THR A 6 -10.79 -15.94 -7.63
C THR A 6 -11.32 -15.07 -6.49
N PRO A 7 -10.57 -14.12 -5.93
CA PRO A 7 -11.08 -13.25 -4.88
C PRO A 7 -12.34 -12.46 -5.28
N PHE A 8 -12.53 -12.16 -6.57
CA PHE A 8 -13.74 -11.49 -7.05
C PHE A 8 -14.98 -12.37 -6.92
N TYR A 9 -14.88 -13.67 -7.23
CA TYR A 9 -15.99 -14.59 -7.07
C TYR A 9 -16.34 -14.85 -5.61
N LEU A 10 -15.33 -14.93 -4.75
CA LEU A 10 -15.55 -15.03 -3.31
C LEU A 10 -16.25 -13.79 -2.74
N GLU A 11 -15.89 -12.60 -3.23
CA GLU A 11 -16.53 -11.34 -2.86
C GLU A 11 -18.03 -11.38 -3.20
N LEU A 12 -18.37 -11.82 -4.41
CA LEU A 12 -19.77 -11.97 -4.84
C LEU A 12 -20.51 -13.04 -4.03
N TYR A 13 -19.88 -14.19 -3.81
CA TYR A 13 -20.46 -15.28 -3.05
C TYR A 13 -20.76 -14.89 -1.59
N MET A 14 -19.87 -14.14 -0.97
CA MET A 14 -20.03 -13.69 0.42
C MET A 14 -20.94 -12.46 0.57
N GLY A 15 -21.43 -11.90 -0.53
CA GLY A 15 -22.23 -10.67 -0.50
C GLY A 15 -21.48 -9.46 0.04
N GLN A 16 -20.16 -9.45 -0.10
CA GLN A 16 -19.31 -8.35 0.32
C GLN A 16 -19.24 -7.27 -0.78
N PHE A 17 -18.79 -6.08 -0.43
CA PHE A 17 -18.80 -4.93 -1.32
C PHE A 17 -17.43 -4.26 -1.48
N SER A 18 -16.34 -4.97 -1.21
CA SER A 18 -14.97 -4.46 -1.40
C SER A 18 -14.66 -4.19 -2.87
N PHE A 19 -15.39 -4.84 -3.79
CA PHE A 19 -15.26 -4.55 -5.23
C PHE A 19 -15.67 -3.11 -5.58
N VAL A 20 -16.64 -2.52 -4.85
CA VAL A 20 -17.04 -1.11 -5.03
C VAL A 20 -15.86 -0.21 -4.68
N GLN A 21 -15.21 -0.48 -3.56
CA GLN A 21 -13.98 0.23 -3.20
C GLN A 21 -12.88 0.01 -4.25
N GLY A 22 -12.72 -1.21 -4.74
CA GLY A 22 -11.81 -1.52 -5.84
C GLY A 22 -12.11 -0.71 -7.11
N ALA A 23 -13.39 -0.56 -7.46
CA ALA A 23 -13.81 0.28 -8.60
C ALA A 23 -13.45 1.77 -8.38
N LEU A 24 -13.68 2.31 -7.18
CA LEU A 24 -13.28 3.68 -6.84
C LEU A 24 -11.76 3.87 -6.93
N VAL A 25 -10.99 2.89 -6.44
CA VAL A 25 -9.51 2.90 -6.57
C VAL A 25 -9.09 2.81 -8.04
N LEU A 26 -9.79 2.01 -8.87
CA LEU A 26 -9.52 1.96 -10.31
C LEU A 26 -9.73 3.33 -10.97
N ILE A 27 -10.82 4.02 -10.66
CA ILE A 27 -11.08 5.36 -11.16
C ILE A 27 -9.95 6.32 -10.76
N MET A 28 -9.50 6.27 -9.50
CA MET A 28 -8.39 7.08 -9.02
C MET A 28 -7.08 6.79 -9.78
N LEU A 29 -6.76 5.52 -9.98
CA LEU A 29 -5.55 5.09 -10.68
C LEU A 29 -5.57 5.46 -12.17
N LEU A 30 -6.70 5.27 -12.86
CA LEU A 30 -6.88 5.65 -14.26
C LEU A 30 -6.78 7.17 -14.44
N ALA A 31 -7.36 7.90 -13.53
CA ALA A 31 -7.26 9.34 -13.50
C ALA A 31 -5.82 9.82 -13.32
N ALA A 32 -5.09 9.24 -12.35
CA ALA A 32 -3.69 9.53 -12.13
C ALA A 32 -2.79 9.11 -13.31
N ALA A 33 -3.22 8.09 -14.07
CA ALA A 33 -2.51 7.61 -15.25
C ALA A 33 -2.70 8.50 -16.47
N SER A 34 -3.87 9.15 -16.60
CA SER A 34 -4.28 9.86 -17.82
C SER A 34 -3.93 11.33 -17.81
N ALA A 35 -3.87 11.96 -16.64
CA ALA A 35 -3.64 13.39 -16.50
C ALA A 35 -3.10 13.74 -15.10
N PRO A 36 -2.58 14.95 -14.89
CA PRO A 36 -2.29 15.44 -13.55
C PRO A 36 -3.53 15.31 -12.65
N TRP A 37 -3.34 14.81 -11.44
CA TRP A 37 -4.42 14.62 -10.47
C TRP A 37 -5.17 15.94 -10.22
N GLY A 38 -6.42 16.01 -10.65
CA GLY A 38 -7.30 17.19 -10.49
C GLY A 38 -8.31 17.02 -9.36
N ALA A 39 -8.96 18.12 -8.96
CA ALA A 39 -9.95 18.13 -7.87
C ALA A 39 -11.12 17.15 -8.11
N ARG A 40 -11.48 16.86 -9.36
CA ARG A 40 -12.53 15.90 -9.73
C ARG A 40 -12.25 14.47 -9.28
N TYR A 41 -10.99 14.12 -8.99
CA TYR A 41 -10.58 12.80 -8.54
C TYR A 41 -10.52 12.67 -7.02
N ASP A 42 -10.68 13.77 -6.32
CA ASP A 42 -10.74 13.78 -4.85
C ASP A 42 -12.02 13.11 -4.36
N LEU A 43 -13.14 13.25 -5.12
CA LEU A 43 -14.42 12.66 -4.78
C LEU A 43 -14.40 11.12 -4.72
N PRO A 44 -13.84 10.37 -5.70
CA PRO A 44 -13.69 8.93 -5.58
C PRO A 44 -12.88 8.49 -4.36
N TRP A 45 -11.85 9.26 -3.96
CA TRP A 45 -11.11 8.97 -2.74
C TRP A 45 -11.97 9.15 -1.49
N VAL A 46 -12.64 10.30 -1.35
CA VAL A 46 -13.55 10.57 -0.22
C VAL A 46 -14.63 9.49 -0.14
N ALA A 47 -15.28 9.17 -1.26
CA ALA A 47 -16.28 8.12 -1.34
C ALA A 47 -15.72 6.75 -0.93
N SER A 48 -14.50 6.43 -1.36
CA SER A 48 -13.82 5.18 -1.02
C SER A 48 -13.54 5.05 0.49
N VAL A 49 -13.12 6.13 1.15
CA VAL A 49 -12.89 6.14 2.60
C VAL A 49 -14.20 6.00 3.38
N LEU A 50 -15.26 6.70 2.94
CA LEU A 50 -16.58 6.60 3.58
C LEU A 50 -17.20 5.22 3.38
N TRP A 51 -16.93 4.58 2.26
CA TRP A 51 -17.40 3.23 1.98
C TRP A 51 -16.68 2.19 2.84
N LYS A 52 -15.36 2.25 2.88
CA LYS A 52 -14.51 1.36 3.67
C LYS A 52 -13.21 2.09 3.99
N GLN A 53 -12.89 2.23 5.25
CA GLN A 53 -11.85 3.13 5.77
C GLN A 53 -10.41 2.85 5.26
N ASN A 54 -10.17 1.76 4.59
CA ASN A 54 -8.85 1.28 4.19
C ASN A 54 -8.05 2.31 3.38
N THR A 55 -8.71 3.04 2.49
CA THR A 55 -8.09 4.06 1.63
C THR A 55 -7.82 5.38 2.36
N ALA A 56 -8.17 5.50 3.65
CA ALA A 56 -7.68 6.58 4.51
C ALA A 56 -6.15 6.57 4.61
N LEU A 57 -5.52 5.42 4.42
CA LEU A 57 -4.06 5.28 4.30
C LEU A 57 -3.45 6.14 3.18
N PHE A 58 -4.23 6.61 2.20
CA PHE A 58 -3.74 7.52 1.16
C PHE A 58 -3.61 8.97 1.62
N ALA A 59 -4.08 9.32 2.83
CA ALA A 59 -4.06 10.68 3.35
C ALA A 59 -2.67 11.36 3.31
N PRO A 60 -1.54 10.69 3.63
CA PRO A 60 -0.22 11.30 3.50
C PRO A 60 0.12 11.70 2.04
N LEU A 61 -0.26 10.86 1.08
CA LEU A 61 -0.10 11.17 -0.34
C LEU A 61 -1.01 12.34 -0.76
N MET A 62 -2.26 12.36 -0.30
CA MET A 62 -3.19 13.45 -0.59
C MET A 62 -2.69 14.79 -0.01
N ALA A 63 -2.16 14.79 1.20
CA ALA A 63 -1.50 15.95 1.81
C ALA A 63 -0.29 16.40 0.98
N ARG A 64 0.56 15.46 0.56
CA ARG A 64 1.73 15.72 -0.29
C ARG A 64 1.37 16.33 -1.64
N LEU A 65 0.23 15.94 -2.20
CA LEU A 65 -0.32 16.49 -3.45
C LEU A 65 -1.07 17.83 -3.25
N GLY A 66 -1.11 18.36 -2.03
CA GLY A 66 -1.81 19.62 -1.72
C GLY A 66 -3.34 19.51 -1.71
N ARG A 67 -3.89 18.29 -1.52
CA ARG A 67 -5.34 18.04 -1.56
C ARG A 67 -6.02 18.33 -0.22
N TRP A 68 -5.68 19.45 0.39
CA TRP A 68 -6.18 19.85 1.71
C TRP A 68 -7.69 20.02 1.75
N ARG A 69 -8.30 20.44 0.63
CA ARG A 69 -9.77 20.52 0.53
C ARG A 69 -10.41 19.13 0.64
N ALA A 70 -9.88 18.12 -0.04
CA ALA A 70 -10.41 16.76 0.04
C ALA A 70 -10.24 16.17 1.44
N LEU A 71 -9.09 16.42 2.08
CA LEU A 71 -8.84 16.05 3.48
C LEU A 71 -9.85 16.73 4.42
N GLY A 72 -10.09 18.03 4.26
CA GLY A 72 -11.05 18.79 5.06
C GLY A 72 -12.48 18.25 4.88
N ILE A 73 -12.90 18.01 3.64
CA ILE A 73 -14.23 17.41 3.34
C ILE A 73 -14.35 16.04 3.99
N LEU A 74 -13.35 15.18 3.83
CA LEU A 74 -13.37 13.85 4.44
C LEU A 74 -13.47 13.93 5.97
N THR A 75 -12.63 14.75 6.60
CA THR A 75 -12.66 14.94 8.06
C THR A 75 -14.01 15.47 8.52
N GLY A 76 -14.58 16.46 7.80
CA GLY A 76 -15.90 17.00 8.10
C GLY A 76 -17.02 15.95 7.98
N LEU A 77 -16.99 15.13 6.93
CA LEU A 77 -17.99 14.07 6.73
C LEU A 77 -17.87 12.96 7.78
N VAL A 78 -16.65 12.53 8.10
CA VAL A 78 -16.42 11.53 9.16
C VAL A 78 -16.87 12.09 10.52
N ALA A 79 -16.51 13.33 10.83
CA ALA A 79 -16.97 13.99 12.06
C ALA A 79 -18.50 14.11 12.09
N PHE A 80 -19.13 14.57 11.00
CA PHE A 80 -20.57 14.71 10.91
C PHE A 80 -21.31 13.39 11.10
N THR A 81 -20.78 12.27 10.61
CA THR A 81 -21.40 10.95 10.72
C THR A 81 -21.11 10.25 12.06
N ALA A 82 -19.88 10.39 12.58
CA ALA A 82 -19.44 9.66 13.76
C ALA A 82 -19.73 10.40 15.09
N LEU A 83 -19.57 11.73 15.13
CA LEU A 83 -19.73 12.48 16.39
C LEU A 83 -21.14 12.41 16.98
N PRO A 84 -22.24 12.52 16.19
CA PRO A 84 -23.58 12.39 16.74
C PRO A 84 -23.78 11.01 17.37
N TYR A 85 -23.29 9.95 16.74
CA TYR A 85 -23.39 8.60 17.32
C TYR A 85 -22.67 8.51 18.66
N PHE A 86 -21.41 8.97 18.73
CA PHE A 86 -20.64 8.93 19.97
C PHE A 86 -21.20 9.85 21.06
N ALA A 87 -21.84 10.95 20.68
CA ALA A 87 -22.49 11.87 21.62
C ALA A 87 -23.84 11.33 22.17
N LEU A 88 -24.59 10.64 21.31
CA LEU A 88 -25.95 10.16 21.69
C LEU A 88 -25.95 8.78 22.35
N VAL A 89 -24.89 7.96 22.13
CA VAL A 89 -24.77 6.61 22.67
C VAL A 89 -23.66 6.56 23.73
N PRO A 90 -24.00 6.69 25.03
CA PRO A 90 -22.99 6.67 26.10
C PRO A 90 -22.17 5.39 26.09
N GLY A 91 -20.84 5.53 26.22
CA GLY A 91 -19.90 4.40 26.22
C GLY A 91 -19.53 3.86 24.84
N SER A 92 -20.13 4.33 23.75
CA SER A 92 -19.82 3.87 22.39
C SER A 92 -18.41 4.20 21.95
N ALA A 93 -17.88 5.38 22.30
CA ALA A 93 -16.50 5.75 21.95
C ALA A 93 -15.46 4.85 22.63
N PRO A 94 -15.49 4.60 23.96
CA PRO A 94 -14.61 3.61 24.58
C PRO A 94 -14.81 2.19 24.03
N ALA A 95 -16.03 1.78 23.72
CA ALA A 95 -16.30 0.48 23.13
C ALA A 95 -15.67 0.36 21.73
N PHE A 96 -15.80 1.39 20.91
CA PHE A 96 -15.17 1.46 19.58
C PHE A 96 -13.64 1.35 19.70
N LEU A 97 -13.01 2.10 20.60
CA LEU A 97 -11.57 2.03 20.81
C LEU A 97 -11.14 0.64 21.28
N ARG A 98 -11.85 0.02 22.23
CA ARG A 98 -11.57 -1.36 22.64
C ARG A 98 -11.70 -2.35 21.50
N ASN A 99 -12.67 -2.17 20.59
CA ASN A 99 -12.81 -3.02 19.41
C ASN A 99 -11.65 -2.85 18.41
N LEU A 100 -11.04 -1.68 18.31
CA LEU A 100 -9.82 -1.48 17.52
C LEU A 100 -8.62 -2.22 18.13
N GLU A 101 -8.57 -2.32 19.45
CA GLU A 101 -7.52 -3.03 20.18
C GLU A 101 -7.78 -4.54 20.26
N SER A 102 -9.06 -4.94 20.39
CA SER A 102 -9.50 -6.32 20.65
C SER A 102 -9.51 -7.21 19.40
N GLY A 103 -9.09 -6.71 18.26
CA GLY A 103 -8.80 -7.59 17.14
C GLY A 103 -7.84 -8.65 17.62
N SER A 104 -8.38 -9.88 17.91
CA SER A 104 -7.56 -10.98 18.45
C SER A 104 -6.26 -11.04 17.65
N PRO A 105 -5.10 -10.80 18.24
CA PRO A 105 -3.84 -10.84 17.51
C PRO A 105 -3.51 -12.26 17.03
N TRP A 106 -4.34 -13.19 17.43
CA TRP A 106 -4.04 -14.59 17.44
C TRP A 106 -4.74 -15.28 16.28
N PHE A 107 -4.22 -16.39 15.90
CA PHE A 107 -4.58 -17.24 14.80
C PHE A 107 -6.06 -17.11 14.37
N GLN A 108 -6.27 -16.69 13.14
CA GLN A 108 -7.59 -16.71 12.51
C GLN A 108 -7.51 -17.53 11.23
N LEU A 109 -8.18 -18.66 11.25
CA LEU A 109 -8.37 -19.49 10.08
C LEU A 109 -8.97 -18.63 8.95
N GLY A 110 -8.33 -18.64 7.76
CA GLY A 110 -8.75 -17.84 6.62
C GLY A 110 -8.20 -16.41 6.57
N ASN A 111 -7.46 -15.97 7.60
CA ASN A 111 -6.71 -14.72 7.52
C ASN A 111 -5.43 -14.91 6.67
N LEU A 112 -5.38 -14.31 5.51
CA LEU A 112 -4.28 -14.41 4.54
C LEU A 112 -3.34 -13.20 4.57
N GLY A 113 -3.46 -12.37 5.62
CA GLY A 113 -2.63 -11.18 5.78
C GLY A 113 -1.18 -11.50 6.13
N PHE A 114 -0.27 -10.59 5.79
CA PHE A 114 1.15 -10.73 6.09
C PHE A 114 1.44 -10.83 7.60
N ARG A 115 0.66 -10.14 8.42
CA ARG A 115 0.78 -10.22 9.88
C ARG A 115 0.50 -11.63 10.41
N GLN A 116 -0.47 -12.34 9.81
CA GLN A 116 -0.74 -13.74 10.15
C GLN A 116 0.43 -14.63 9.74
N LEU A 117 0.99 -14.43 8.55
CA LEU A 117 2.18 -15.17 8.11
C LEU A 117 3.37 -14.99 9.09
N VAL A 118 3.59 -13.78 9.59
CA VAL A 118 4.65 -13.51 10.59
C VAL A 118 4.35 -14.24 11.90
N PHE A 119 3.08 -14.23 12.35
CA PHE A 119 2.68 -14.97 13.54
C PHE A 119 2.97 -16.46 13.39
N ASP A 120 2.56 -17.07 12.28
CA ASP A 120 2.75 -18.50 12.04
C ASP A 120 4.23 -18.88 11.90
N ALA A 121 5.03 -18.01 11.27
CA ALA A 121 6.46 -18.20 11.16
C ALA A 121 7.15 -18.18 12.54
N MET A 122 6.74 -17.29 13.43
CA MET A 122 7.25 -17.26 14.80
C MET A 122 6.80 -18.50 15.58
N TRP A 123 5.51 -18.84 15.48
CA TRP A 123 4.98 -20.04 16.11
C TRP A 123 5.76 -21.30 15.67
N SER A 124 5.94 -21.47 14.36
CA SER A 124 6.70 -22.57 13.77
C SER A 124 8.14 -22.60 14.26
N ALA A 125 8.78 -21.44 14.39
CA ALA A 125 10.14 -21.34 14.92
C ALA A 125 10.21 -21.79 16.39
N GLY A 126 9.25 -21.40 17.21
CA GLY A 126 9.15 -21.84 18.61
C GLY A 126 9.00 -23.36 18.73
N ASP A 127 8.10 -23.92 17.93
CA ASP A 127 7.85 -25.37 17.89
C ASP A 127 9.09 -26.17 17.46
N VAL A 128 9.72 -25.76 16.36
CA VAL A 128 10.94 -26.41 15.85
C VAL A 128 12.10 -26.32 16.85
N LEU A 129 12.22 -25.20 17.55
CA LEU A 129 13.29 -24.96 18.52
C LEU A 129 12.96 -25.49 19.93
N GLY A 130 11.74 -25.98 20.14
CA GLY A 130 11.32 -26.60 21.40
C GLY A 130 11.15 -25.59 22.54
N PHE A 131 10.83 -24.31 22.25
CA PHE A 131 10.55 -23.33 23.29
C PHE A 131 9.26 -22.54 23.02
N GLU A 132 8.59 -22.16 24.08
CA GLU A 132 7.40 -21.32 24.00
C GLU A 132 7.80 -19.84 23.82
N ILE A 133 7.36 -19.23 22.71
CA ILE A 133 7.62 -17.80 22.46
C ILE A 133 6.69 -16.97 23.33
N PRO A 134 7.20 -16.03 24.14
CA PRO A 134 6.37 -15.17 24.95
C PRO A 134 5.41 -14.32 24.12
N THR A 135 4.19 -14.11 24.61
CA THR A 135 3.16 -13.27 23.98
C THR A 135 3.66 -11.87 23.62
N SER A 136 4.52 -11.30 24.46
CA SER A 136 5.11 -9.98 24.23
C SER A 136 5.95 -9.91 22.94
N TRP A 137 6.61 -11.00 22.56
CA TRP A 137 7.40 -11.06 21.32
C TRP A 137 6.51 -11.05 20.09
N TYR A 138 5.37 -11.77 20.14
CA TYR A 138 4.37 -11.68 19.05
C TYR A 138 3.86 -10.25 18.89
N THR A 139 3.49 -9.61 19.99
CA THR A 139 3.03 -8.20 19.97
C THR A 139 4.10 -7.26 19.44
N ALA A 140 5.35 -7.44 19.88
CA ALA A 140 6.47 -6.63 19.39
C ALA A 140 6.71 -6.83 17.88
N ALA A 141 6.69 -8.07 17.39
CA ALA A 141 6.85 -8.38 15.97
C ALA A 141 5.71 -7.79 15.13
N GLN A 142 4.46 -7.93 15.58
CA GLN A 142 3.29 -7.35 14.92
C GLN A 142 3.38 -5.82 14.84
N THR A 143 3.82 -5.17 15.91
CA THR A 143 4.03 -3.73 15.96
C THR A 143 5.16 -3.30 15.03
N ALA A 144 6.27 -4.02 15.04
CA ALA A 144 7.40 -3.77 14.15
C ALA A 144 7.01 -3.88 12.66
N VAL A 145 6.20 -4.87 12.29
CA VAL A 145 5.64 -5.02 10.94
C VAL A 145 4.84 -3.78 10.55
N VAL A 146 3.93 -3.33 11.41
CA VAL A 146 3.11 -2.14 11.13
C VAL A 146 3.99 -0.90 10.95
N ILE A 147 4.93 -0.66 11.86
CA ILE A 147 5.84 0.50 11.79
C ILE A 147 6.68 0.45 10.52
N LEU A 148 7.31 -0.69 10.21
CA LEU A 148 8.18 -0.85 9.05
C LEU A 148 7.43 -0.56 7.74
N PHE A 149 6.27 -1.20 7.57
CA PHE A 149 5.49 -1.07 6.34
C PHE A 149 4.74 0.26 6.20
N LEU A 150 4.55 1.03 7.27
CA LEU A 150 4.05 2.41 7.21
C LEU A 150 5.18 3.42 7.01
N ALA A 151 6.32 3.24 7.66
CA ALA A 151 7.41 4.21 7.62
C ALA A 151 8.01 4.36 6.21
N LEU A 152 8.18 3.25 5.48
CA LEU A 152 8.78 3.30 4.14
C LEU A 152 7.91 4.06 3.12
N PRO A 153 6.61 3.76 2.90
CA PRO A 153 5.79 4.53 1.98
C PRO A 153 5.62 5.99 2.41
N LEU A 154 5.59 6.26 3.72
CA LEU A 154 5.56 7.63 4.23
C LEU A 154 6.85 8.38 3.86
N ALA A 155 8.01 7.78 4.12
CA ALA A 155 9.31 8.36 3.77
C ALA A 155 9.42 8.61 2.24
N LEU A 156 9.04 7.62 1.43
CA LEU A 156 9.06 7.76 -0.03
C LEU A 156 8.09 8.85 -0.51
N THR A 157 6.91 8.97 0.10
CA THR A 157 5.92 10.01 -0.24
C THR A 157 6.45 11.41 0.08
N VAL A 158 7.15 11.57 1.20
CA VAL A 158 7.74 12.86 1.61
C VAL A 158 8.97 13.20 0.78
N LEU A 159 9.85 12.23 0.55
CA LEU A 159 11.14 12.43 -0.12
C LEU A 159 11.03 12.54 -1.64
N ASP A 160 9.94 12.07 -2.26
CA ASP A 160 9.77 12.20 -3.71
C ASP A 160 9.30 13.62 -4.07
N PRO A 161 10.14 14.45 -4.75
CA PRO A 161 9.78 15.80 -5.13
C PRO A 161 8.73 15.86 -6.25
N ARG A 162 8.58 14.77 -7.03
CA ARG A 162 7.66 14.66 -8.16
C ARG A 162 6.97 13.28 -8.12
N PRO A 163 6.06 13.05 -7.18
CA PRO A 163 5.48 11.74 -6.95
C PRO A 163 4.73 11.24 -8.19
N ASN A 164 5.08 10.04 -8.62
CA ASN A 164 4.24 9.30 -9.55
C ASN A 164 3.03 8.77 -8.78
N VAL A 165 1.90 9.45 -8.93
CA VAL A 165 0.69 9.20 -8.15
C VAL A 165 0.22 7.74 -8.28
N VAL A 166 0.34 7.11 -9.46
CA VAL A 166 -0.03 5.71 -9.66
C VAL A 166 0.82 4.79 -8.80
N TYR A 167 2.14 4.95 -8.79
CA TYR A 167 3.02 4.11 -7.97
C TYR A 167 2.78 4.32 -6.48
N HIS A 168 2.59 5.57 -6.05
CA HIS A 168 2.34 5.86 -4.64
C HIS A 168 0.99 5.32 -4.17
N LEU A 169 -0.11 5.50 -4.94
CA LEU A 169 -1.40 4.88 -4.62
C LEU A 169 -1.30 3.36 -4.54
N SER A 170 -0.59 2.76 -5.50
CA SER A 170 -0.36 1.31 -5.54
C SER A 170 0.44 0.82 -4.33
N LEU A 171 1.47 1.57 -3.93
CA LEU A 171 2.29 1.25 -2.75
C LEU A 171 1.47 1.34 -1.47
N TRP A 172 0.68 2.41 -1.28
CA TRP A 172 -0.19 2.57 -0.13
C TRP A 172 -1.29 1.50 -0.08
N MET A 173 -1.84 1.08 -1.23
CA MET A 173 -2.77 -0.05 -1.27
C MET A 173 -2.10 -1.36 -0.86
N SER A 174 -0.88 -1.63 -1.33
CA SER A 174 -0.12 -2.81 -0.91
C SER A 174 0.20 -2.77 0.57
N THR A 175 0.52 -1.58 1.11
CA THR A 175 0.74 -1.36 2.55
C THR A 175 -0.45 -1.82 3.38
N TYR A 176 -1.68 -1.50 2.95
CA TYR A 176 -2.89 -1.97 3.65
C TYR A 176 -2.87 -3.48 3.90
N PHE A 177 -2.58 -4.28 2.89
CA PHE A 177 -2.57 -5.74 3.00
C PHE A 177 -1.44 -6.29 3.89
N LEU A 178 -0.37 -5.53 4.06
CA LEU A 178 0.77 -5.94 4.90
C LEU A 178 0.57 -5.59 6.37
N ILE A 179 -0.20 -4.52 6.67
CA ILE A 179 -0.38 -4.04 8.04
C ILE A 179 -1.73 -4.37 8.65
N TYR A 180 -2.74 -4.65 7.82
CA TYR A 180 -4.07 -4.93 8.33
C TYR A 180 -4.12 -6.31 8.98
N HIS A 181 -4.79 -6.40 10.14
CA HIS A 181 -4.77 -7.60 10.95
C HIS A 181 -5.70 -8.72 10.46
N HIS A 182 -6.73 -8.37 9.68
CA HIS A 182 -7.72 -9.31 9.17
C HIS A 182 -7.86 -9.19 7.65
N VAL A 183 -7.05 -9.93 6.90
CA VAL A 183 -7.11 -9.95 5.43
C VAL A 183 -7.67 -11.30 4.98
N TRP A 184 -8.91 -11.28 4.56
CA TRP A 184 -9.56 -12.44 3.94
C TRP A 184 -9.30 -12.49 2.44
N GLU A 185 -9.43 -13.66 1.82
CA GLU A 185 -9.14 -13.81 0.39
C GLU A 185 -9.94 -12.84 -0.49
N HIS A 186 -11.22 -12.62 -0.19
CA HIS A 186 -12.05 -11.70 -0.95
C HIS A 186 -11.57 -10.24 -0.88
N HIS A 187 -10.85 -9.82 0.16
CA HIS A 187 -10.27 -8.46 0.21
C HIS A 187 -9.27 -8.18 -0.91
N TYR A 188 -8.63 -9.22 -1.45
CA TYR A 188 -7.65 -9.05 -2.52
C TYR A 188 -8.26 -8.53 -3.83
N VAL A 189 -9.59 -8.51 -3.96
CA VAL A 189 -10.27 -7.83 -5.07
C VAL A 189 -9.88 -6.35 -5.16
N MET A 190 -9.53 -5.71 -4.04
CA MET A 190 -9.12 -4.30 -4.00
C MET A 190 -7.71 -4.05 -4.57
N ILE A 191 -6.86 -5.09 -4.68
CA ILE A 191 -5.52 -4.94 -5.28
C ILE A 191 -5.55 -5.15 -6.81
N LEU A 192 -6.60 -5.76 -7.32
CA LEU A 192 -6.76 -6.02 -8.74
C LEU A 192 -6.68 -4.75 -9.61
N PRO A 193 -7.30 -3.60 -9.24
CA PRO A 193 -7.12 -2.34 -9.95
C PRO A 193 -5.67 -1.90 -10.10
N VAL A 194 -4.88 -2.08 -9.06
CA VAL A 194 -3.44 -1.78 -9.07
C VAL A 194 -2.73 -2.60 -10.14
N LEU A 195 -2.94 -3.92 -10.13
CA LEU A 195 -2.30 -4.84 -11.08
C LEU A 195 -2.75 -4.57 -12.53
N VAL A 196 -4.04 -4.28 -12.75
CA VAL A 196 -4.57 -3.91 -14.06
C VAL A 196 -3.87 -2.67 -14.61
N VAL A 197 -3.84 -1.60 -13.83
CA VAL A 197 -3.26 -0.32 -14.28
C VAL A 197 -1.74 -0.44 -14.48
N LEU A 198 -1.03 -1.15 -13.61
CA LEU A 198 0.41 -1.37 -13.77
C LEU A 198 0.72 -2.23 -15.01
N ALA A 199 -0.03 -3.31 -15.23
CA ALA A 199 0.13 -4.16 -16.42
C ALA A 199 -0.17 -3.43 -17.73
N MET A 200 -1.14 -2.51 -17.72
CA MET A 200 -1.47 -1.68 -18.89
C MET A 200 -0.39 -0.61 -19.18
N ARG A 201 0.23 -0.07 -18.14
CA ARG A 201 1.24 1.00 -18.29
C ARG A 201 2.64 0.50 -18.56
N GLU A 202 2.96 -0.66 -18.06
CA GLU A 202 4.30 -1.22 -18.11
C GLU A 202 4.31 -2.61 -18.72
N ARG A 203 5.19 -2.84 -19.66
CA ARG A 203 5.39 -4.16 -20.29
C ARG A 203 6.27 -5.08 -19.41
N SER A 204 6.10 -5.00 -18.08
CA SER A 204 6.87 -5.84 -17.16
C SER A 204 6.12 -7.15 -16.90
N PRO A 205 6.77 -8.31 -17.06
CA PRO A 205 6.13 -9.60 -16.80
C PRO A 205 5.80 -9.79 -15.31
N TRP A 206 6.48 -9.09 -14.42
CA TRP A 206 6.27 -9.23 -12.97
C TRP A 206 4.85 -8.89 -12.51
N TRP A 207 4.18 -7.93 -13.19
CA TRP A 207 2.79 -7.60 -12.86
C TRP A 207 1.85 -8.76 -13.18
N TRP A 208 2.12 -9.49 -14.25
CA TRP A 208 1.36 -10.68 -14.63
C TRP A 208 1.66 -11.86 -13.73
N VAL A 209 2.90 -12.05 -13.29
CA VAL A 209 3.27 -13.10 -12.33
C VAL A 209 2.55 -12.86 -10.99
N ILE A 210 2.63 -11.64 -10.46
CA ILE A 210 1.95 -11.30 -9.19
C ILE A 210 0.43 -11.44 -9.35
N TYR A 211 -0.12 -10.98 -10.48
CA TYR A 211 -1.54 -11.18 -10.79
C TYR A 211 -1.91 -12.67 -10.78
N ALA A 212 -1.17 -13.52 -11.48
CA ALA A 212 -1.44 -14.94 -11.57
C ALA A 212 -1.42 -15.61 -10.18
N LEU A 213 -0.42 -15.29 -9.35
CA LEU A 213 -0.31 -15.82 -7.99
C LEU A 213 -1.49 -15.37 -7.10
N LEU A 214 -1.94 -14.13 -7.22
CA LEU A 214 -3.10 -13.63 -6.47
C LEU A 214 -4.43 -14.12 -7.03
N ALA A 215 -4.50 -14.40 -8.34
CA ALA A 215 -5.70 -14.90 -9.00
C ALA A 215 -5.98 -16.38 -8.75
N LEU A 216 -4.95 -17.16 -8.46
CA LEU A 216 -5.13 -18.56 -8.09
C LEU A 216 -5.99 -18.67 -6.83
N PRO A 217 -6.89 -19.66 -6.75
CA PRO A 217 -7.59 -19.93 -5.50
C PRO A 217 -6.58 -20.26 -4.40
N THR A 218 -6.89 -19.83 -3.19
CA THR A 218 -6.10 -20.25 -2.04
C THR A 218 -6.19 -21.77 -1.90
N PRO A 219 -5.06 -22.47 -1.70
CA PRO A 219 -5.01 -23.94 -1.77
C PRO A 219 -5.65 -24.62 -0.54
N PHE A 220 -6.72 -24.03 0.00
CA PHE A 220 -7.41 -24.52 1.19
C PHE A 220 -7.87 -25.96 1.04
N TYR A 221 -8.55 -26.29 -0.07
CA TYR A 221 -9.04 -27.65 -0.31
C TYR A 221 -7.95 -28.68 -0.58
N LEU A 222 -6.78 -28.24 -1.05
CA LEU A 222 -5.62 -29.12 -1.21
C LEU A 222 -4.96 -29.45 0.14
N ILE A 223 -5.11 -28.55 1.09
CA ILE A 223 -4.53 -28.64 2.42
C ILE A 223 -5.51 -29.31 3.40
N ASP A 224 -6.79 -29.07 3.23
CA ASP A 224 -7.87 -29.66 4.03
C ASP A 224 -9.00 -30.19 3.13
N PRO A 225 -8.80 -31.34 2.46
CA PRO A 225 -9.78 -31.90 1.53
C PRO A 225 -11.08 -32.34 2.20
N GLN A 226 -11.10 -32.49 3.54
CA GLN A 226 -12.28 -32.97 4.28
C GLN A 226 -13.10 -31.84 4.88
N GLY A 227 -12.67 -30.59 4.78
CA GLY A 227 -13.37 -29.42 5.32
C GLY A 227 -13.54 -29.44 6.86
N GLN A 228 -12.78 -30.29 7.53
CA GLN A 228 -12.91 -30.51 8.99
C GLN A 228 -12.44 -29.31 9.83
N VAL A 229 -11.63 -28.45 9.21
CA VAL A 229 -11.06 -27.28 9.91
C VAL A 229 -12.10 -26.19 10.17
N ALA A 230 -13.20 -26.18 9.43
CA ALA A 230 -14.19 -25.09 9.50
C ALA A 230 -15.02 -25.07 10.80
N VAL A 231 -14.98 -26.13 11.58
CA VAL A 231 -15.87 -26.28 12.75
C VAL A 231 -15.11 -26.35 14.08
N LEU A 232 -13.78 -26.58 14.01
CA LEU A 232 -13.03 -26.83 15.22
C LEU A 232 -12.46 -25.56 15.82
N ASP A 233 -13.08 -25.18 16.91
CA ASP A 233 -12.49 -24.39 17.98
C ASP A 233 -11.63 -23.19 17.55
N ALA A 234 -12.33 -22.10 17.24
CA ALA A 234 -11.73 -20.76 17.24
C ALA A 234 -11.00 -20.43 18.59
N MET A 235 -11.03 -21.34 19.54
CA MET A 235 -10.41 -21.23 20.87
C MET A 235 -9.20 -22.13 21.07
N ARG A 236 -8.89 -23.04 20.16
CA ARG A 236 -7.66 -23.86 20.26
C ARG A 236 -6.54 -23.28 19.44
N TRP A 237 -5.52 -22.85 20.12
CA TRP A 237 -4.27 -22.27 19.64
C TRP A 237 -3.33 -23.26 18.94
N THR A 238 -3.68 -24.52 18.82
CA THR A 238 -2.86 -25.53 18.18
C THR A 238 -3.20 -25.60 16.71
N PRO A 239 -2.23 -25.44 15.80
CA PRO A 239 -2.45 -25.67 14.39
C PRO A 239 -2.93 -27.09 14.17
N ILE A 240 -4.07 -27.23 13.51
CA ILE A 240 -4.69 -28.53 13.20
C ILE A 240 -3.92 -29.22 12.07
N ARG A 241 -3.06 -28.47 11.38
CA ARG A 241 -2.27 -28.88 10.22
C ARG A 241 -0.78 -28.91 10.55
N PRO A 242 0.01 -29.66 9.77
CA PRO A 242 1.45 -29.50 9.81
C PRO A 242 1.83 -28.04 9.56
N LEU A 243 2.74 -27.50 10.37
CA LEU A 243 3.15 -26.09 10.36
C LEU A 243 3.54 -25.56 8.97
N TRP A 244 4.20 -26.39 8.15
CA TRP A 244 4.59 -26.00 6.79
C TRP A 244 3.37 -25.75 5.88
N GLN A 245 2.25 -26.45 6.12
CA GLN A 245 1.01 -26.24 5.37
C GLN A 245 0.37 -24.91 5.73
N ASP A 246 0.33 -24.54 7.01
CA ASP A 246 -0.17 -23.26 7.46
C ASP A 246 0.69 -22.12 6.92
N LEU A 247 2.02 -22.25 6.97
CA LEU A 247 2.93 -21.28 6.36
C LEU A 247 2.70 -21.15 4.85
N ALA A 248 2.57 -22.25 4.11
CA ALA A 248 2.31 -22.23 2.68
C ALA A 248 0.96 -21.59 2.36
N TYR A 249 -0.07 -21.88 3.16
CA TYR A 249 -1.40 -21.33 3.02
C TYR A 249 -1.37 -19.79 3.15
N HIS A 250 -0.84 -19.27 4.25
CA HIS A 250 -0.78 -17.81 4.48
C HIS A 250 0.22 -17.13 3.53
N ALA A 251 1.32 -17.78 3.19
CA ALA A 251 2.30 -17.27 2.22
C ALA A 251 1.72 -17.10 0.81
N SER A 252 0.74 -17.93 0.43
CA SER A 252 0.18 -17.96 -0.94
C SER A 252 -0.34 -16.59 -1.42
N LYS A 253 -0.86 -15.77 -0.53
CA LYS A 253 -1.35 -14.41 -0.82
C LYS A 253 -0.44 -13.31 -0.26
N ALA A 254 0.10 -13.50 0.94
CA ALA A 254 0.92 -12.50 1.60
C ALA A 254 2.24 -12.21 0.85
N LEU A 255 2.93 -13.25 0.35
CA LEU A 255 4.21 -13.06 -0.36
C LEU A 255 4.06 -12.37 -1.72
N PRO A 256 3.08 -12.65 -2.58
CA PRO A 256 2.85 -11.88 -3.79
C PRO A 256 2.61 -10.39 -3.53
N VAL A 257 1.87 -10.04 -2.45
CA VAL A 257 1.68 -8.63 -2.08
C VAL A 257 2.96 -8.01 -1.54
N LEU A 258 3.74 -8.73 -0.75
CA LEU A 258 5.06 -8.27 -0.32
C LEU A 258 5.98 -8.01 -1.52
N ALA A 259 5.98 -8.91 -2.51
CA ALA A 259 6.74 -8.71 -3.75
C ALA A 259 6.26 -7.46 -4.51
N LEU A 260 4.94 -7.26 -4.63
CA LEU A 260 4.37 -6.05 -5.22
C LEU A 260 4.83 -4.79 -4.49
N TYR A 261 4.74 -4.79 -3.17
CA TYR A 261 5.20 -3.69 -2.32
C TYR A 261 6.68 -3.37 -2.54
N CYS A 262 7.55 -4.38 -2.49
CA CYS A 262 8.99 -4.21 -2.70
C CYS A 262 9.33 -3.67 -4.10
N LEU A 263 8.66 -4.17 -5.15
CA LEU A 263 8.85 -3.69 -6.51
C LEU A 263 8.42 -2.22 -6.65
N LEU A 264 7.29 -1.84 -6.06
CA LEU A 264 6.80 -0.46 -6.09
C LEU A 264 7.72 0.47 -5.28
N ALA A 265 8.11 0.07 -4.08
CA ALA A 265 9.06 0.82 -3.26
C ALA A 265 10.39 1.05 -4.00
N TRP A 266 10.92 0.01 -4.64
CA TRP A 266 12.11 0.11 -5.47
C TRP A 266 11.94 1.08 -6.65
N ARG A 267 10.81 1.00 -7.38
CA ARG A 267 10.49 1.89 -8.51
C ARG A 267 10.43 3.36 -8.10
N ILE A 268 9.89 3.64 -6.91
CA ILE A 268 9.82 4.99 -6.35
C ILE A 268 11.20 5.44 -5.82
N ALA A 269 11.90 4.57 -5.09
CA ALA A 269 13.17 4.92 -4.45
C ALA A 269 14.29 5.17 -5.48
N ARG A 270 14.37 4.36 -6.53
CA ARG A 270 15.46 4.43 -7.53
C ARG A 270 15.70 5.84 -8.10
N PRO A 271 14.70 6.58 -8.59
CA PRO A 271 14.91 7.94 -9.08
C PRO A 271 15.22 8.95 -7.98
N ILE A 272 14.76 8.74 -6.75
CA ILE A 272 15.09 9.59 -5.59
C ILE A 272 16.59 9.46 -5.28
N VAL A 273 17.07 8.23 -5.14
CA VAL A 273 18.49 7.94 -4.86
C VAL A 273 19.40 8.43 -5.98
N ALA A 274 19.01 8.23 -7.24
CA ALA A 274 19.80 8.71 -8.38
C ALA A 274 19.95 10.24 -8.36
N ARG A 275 18.87 10.97 -8.08
CA ARG A 275 18.91 12.44 -7.96
C ARG A 275 19.76 12.90 -6.78
N TRP A 276 19.68 12.20 -5.64
CA TRP A 276 20.47 12.53 -4.46
C TRP A 276 21.97 12.34 -4.73
N ARG A 277 22.37 11.22 -5.35
CA ARG A 277 23.75 10.97 -5.76
C ARG A 277 24.26 12.04 -6.73
N ALA A 278 23.47 12.41 -7.74
CA ALA A 278 23.85 13.46 -8.68
C ALA A 278 24.12 14.79 -7.98
N ARG A 279 23.31 15.19 -6.99
CA ARG A 279 23.55 16.41 -6.20
C ARG A 279 24.85 16.36 -5.40
N GLN A 280 25.21 15.22 -4.82
CA GLN A 280 26.47 15.08 -4.07
C GLN A 280 27.68 15.22 -5.00
N PHE A 281 27.63 14.70 -6.23
CA PHE A 281 28.72 14.86 -7.20
C PHE A 281 28.93 16.31 -7.61
N TYR A 282 27.90 17.15 -7.63
CA TYR A 282 28.03 18.58 -7.92
C TYR A 282 28.57 19.41 -6.75
N LEU A 283 28.45 18.96 -5.53
CA LEU A 283 28.93 19.66 -4.34
C LEU A 283 30.37 19.29 -3.98
N TRP A 284 30.87 18.13 -4.42
CA TRP A 284 32.23 17.65 -4.13
C TRP A 284 33.34 18.52 -4.76
N PRO A 285 33.26 19.02 -6.02
CA PRO A 285 34.29 19.88 -6.60
C PRO A 285 34.38 21.25 -5.92
N LEU A 286 33.30 21.75 -5.32
CA LEU A 286 33.30 23.06 -4.65
C LEU A 286 33.95 23.03 -3.26
N ALA A 287 34.02 21.87 -2.63
CA ALA A 287 34.65 21.69 -1.32
C ALA A 287 36.18 21.52 -1.39
N LEU A 288 36.73 21.15 -2.57
CA LEU A 288 38.17 20.97 -2.78
C LEU A 288 38.84 22.14 -3.53
N GLY A 289 38.06 23.17 -3.91
CA GLY A 289 38.51 24.28 -4.77
C GLY A 289 38.76 25.61 -4.09
N SER A 290 38.82 25.71 -2.75
CA SER A 290 38.97 26.99 -2.08
C SER A 290 40.39 27.40 -1.71
N ASP A 291 41.44 26.78 -2.29
CA ASP A 291 42.83 27.23 -2.08
C ASP A 291 43.67 27.12 -3.34
N VAL A 292 43.35 27.85 -4.41
CA VAL A 292 44.33 28.27 -5.38
C VAL A 292 43.93 29.67 -5.86
N GLY A 293 44.57 30.66 -5.27
CA GLY A 293 44.56 32.01 -5.79
C GLY A 293 45.15 32.07 -7.18
N SER A 294 44.43 32.68 -8.10
CA SER A 294 45.03 33.21 -9.32
C SER A 294 44.44 34.57 -9.66
N PRO A 295 45.25 35.60 -9.79
CA PRO A 295 44.80 36.94 -10.15
C PRO A 295 44.70 37.08 -11.68
N GLY A 296 43.65 37.70 -12.14
CA GLY A 296 43.70 38.52 -13.32
C GLY A 296 43.49 37.81 -14.68
N SER A 297 42.25 37.93 -15.21
CA SER A 297 42.10 38.39 -16.61
C SER A 297 40.69 38.99 -16.81
N ARG A 298 40.69 40.30 -16.81
CA ARG A 298 39.64 41.05 -17.45
C ARG A 298 39.61 40.70 -18.95
N ARG A 299 38.52 40.25 -19.49
CA ARG A 299 38.18 40.35 -20.91
C ARG A 299 36.73 40.77 -21.06
N SER A 300 36.72 41.97 -21.56
CA SER A 300 35.78 42.78 -22.31
C SER A 300 34.55 42.10 -22.93
N LEU A 301 33.49 42.78 -22.64
CA LEU A 301 32.25 42.95 -23.39
C LEU A 301 32.37 42.85 -24.91
N SER A 302 31.54 42.06 -25.55
CA SER A 302 30.99 42.45 -26.86
C SER A 302 29.48 42.20 -26.87
N ARG A 303 28.77 43.31 -26.95
CA ARG A 303 27.37 43.39 -27.32
C ARG A 303 27.24 42.92 -28.78
N GLY A 304 26.32 42.05 -29.05
CA GLY A 304 25.84 41.68 -30.36
C GLY A 304 24.32 41.61 -30.34
N SER A 305 23.74 42.71 -30.73
CA SER A 305 22.33 42.83 -31.15
C SER A 305 22.12 42.04 -32.46
N VAL A 306 20.88 41.64 -32.72
CA VAL A 306 20.17 41.56 -34.01
C VAL A 306 19.09 40.53 -33.88
N ALA A 307 17.90 40.89 -33.86
CA ALA A 307 16.90 41.26 -34.87
C ALA A 307 15.87 40.14 -35.11
N ALA A 308 14.70 40.60 -35.01
CA ALA A 308 13.41 40.03 -35.36
C ALA A 308 13.39 39.26 -36.69
N ARG A 309 12.64 38.14 -36.70
CA ARG A 309 11.87 37.73 -37.88
C ARG A 309 10.44 37.31 -37.53
N ARG A 310 9.52 38.19 -37.89
CA ARG A 310 8.11 37.89 -38.17
C ARG A 310 8.01 37.19 -39.54
N SER A 311 7.20 36.16 -39.65
CA SER A 311 6.34 35.83 -40.82
C SER A 311 5.49 34.64 -40.41
N ARG A 312 4.16 34.73 -40.31
CA ARG A 312 3.11 34.74 -41.36
C ARG A 312 3.02 33.39 -42.08
N GLY A 313 1.80 32.85 -42.04
CA GLY A 313 1.17 31.81 -42.86
C GLY A 313 0.35 30.89 -41.97
N ALA A 314 -0.95 30.95 -41.76
CA ALA A 314 -2.09 30.85 -42.69
C ALA A 314 -2.11 29.52 -43.49
N GLN A 315 -2.77 28.52 -42.94
CA GLN A 315 -3.88 27.78 -43.51
C GLN A 315 -4.44 26.83 -42.44
#